data_72568e849af1f760facafc61b7950e31
#
_entry.id   72568e849af1f760facafc61b7950e31
#
_cell.length_a   1.000
_cell.length_b   1.000
_cell.length_c   1.000
_cell.angle_alpha   90.00
_cell.angle_beta   90.00
_cell.angle_gamma   90.00
#
_symmetry.space_group_name_H-M   'P 1'
#
loop_
_entity.id
_entity.type
_entity.pdbx_description
1 polymer ?
#
loop_
_entity_poly.entity_id
_entity_poly.type
_entity_poly.pdbx_seq_one_letter_code
_entity_poly.pdbx_strand_id
1 'polypeptide(L)'
;MFVARPNRNPPDLDLVDRVALTVLEEVARLGAGVTAQEISLSLGLPRATTYRLINLLVQDEYLVRMPDLTGFALGRKVVELAHLVAPSPPPQAVREVIAGLRSRIRGGIHLVRYEGDRVLIVDADPDFPLSDETRVSRDLSASAMGRLLLAEHAGGASSAGYASQTGELTPGYGCLALPIRAADGRLVGALCLSAPSTRIDTPGDLLPQLDEGARQLAPLLA
;
A
#
# COMPACT_ATOMS: atom_id res chain seq x y z
N MET A 1 10.12 -42.23 -41.51
CA MET A 1 9.34 -41.05 -41.91
C MET A 1 8.46 -40.68 -40.71
N PHE A 2 9.00 -39.84 -39.82
CA PHE A 2 8.31 -39.43 -38.61
C PHE A 2 7.48 -38.20 -38.94
N VAL A 3 6.15 -38.35 -38.88
CA VAL A 3 5.22 -37.22 -39.00
C VAL A 3 5.13 -36.52 -37.65
N ALA A 4 5.65 -35.31 -37.57
CA ALA A 4 5.48 -34.42 -36.42
C ALA A 4 3.98 -34.08 -36.22
N ARG A 5 3.48 -34.38 -35.02
CA ARG A 5 2.14 -33.93 -34.61
C ARG A 5 2.17 -32.43 -34.38
N PRO A 6 1.21 -31.64 -34.87
CA PRO A 6 1.14 -30.23 -34.57
C PRO A 6 0.82 -30.03 -33.10
N ASN A 7 1.64 -29.21 -32.45
CA ASN A 7 1.46 -28.73 -31.07
C ASN A 7 0.18 -27.88 -31.04
N ARG A 8 -0.92 -28.45 -30.57
CA ARG A 8 -2.14 -27.69 -30.23
C ARG A 8 -1.94 -27.11 -28.85
N ASN A 9 -1.38 -25.92 -28.77
CA ASN A 9 -1.62 -25.06 -27.64
C ASN A 9 -3.07 -24.58 -27.75
N PRO A 10 -3.96 -24.91 -26.81
CA PRO A 10 -5.31 -24.39 -26.84
C PRO A 10 -5.26 -22.89 -26.49
N PRO A 11 -5.78 -22.00 -27.36
CA PRO A 11 -5.81 -20.56 -27.12
C PRO A 11 -6.67 -20.13 -25.91
N ASP A 12 -7.36 -21.06 -25.29
CA ASP A 12 -8.29 -20.79 -24.18
C ASP A 12 -7.66 -20.82 -22.78
N LEU A 13 -6.50 -21.42 -22.58
CA LEU A 13 -5.87 -21.50 -21.24
C LEU A 13 -5.33 -20.13 -20.78
N ASP A 14 -4.68 -19.39 -21.66
CA ASP A 14 -4.16 -18.05 -21.34
C ASP A 14 -5.26 -17.05 -20.94
N LEU A 15 -6.45 -17.18 -21.49
CA LEU A 15 -7.58 -16.30 -21.20
C LEU A 15 -8.23 -16.66 -19.85
N VAL A 16 -8.37 -17.94 -19.53
CA VAL A 16 -8.95 -18.41 -18.27
C VAL A 16 -8.03 -18.06 -17.10
N ASP A 17 -6.72 -18.22 -17.27
CA ASP A 17 -5.72 -17.90 -16.23
C ASP A 17 -5.70 -16.41 -15.93
N ARG A 18 -5.74 -15.55 -16.95
CA ARG A 18 -5.83 -14.09 -16.75
C ARG A 18 -7.11 -13.68 -16.04
N VAL A 19 -8.25 -14.25 -16.41
CA VAL A 19 -9.54 -13.92 -15.81
C VAL A 19 -9.60 -14.41 -14.35
N ALA A 20 -8.96 -15.52 -14.00
CA ALA A 20 -8.87 -15.98 -12.62
C ALA A 20 -8.09 -15.01 -11.73
N LEU A 21 -6.96 -14.49 -12.22
CA LEU A 21 -6.19 -13.45 -11.52
C LEU A 21 -7.01 -12.16 -11.35
N THR A 22 -7.74 -11.75 -12.40
CA THR A 22 -8.62 -10.57 -12.32
C THR A 22 -9.72 -10.73 -11.26
N VAL A 23 -10.28 -11.94 -11.11
CA VAL A 23 -11.25 -12.24 -10.04
C VAL A 23 -10.59 -12.12 -8.65
N LEU A 24 -9.37 -12.63 -8.49
CA LEU A 24 -8.62 -12.55 -7.24
C LEU A 24 -8.31 -11.08 -6.87
N GLU A 25 -7.85 -10.30 -7.82
CA GLU A 25 -7.58 -8.86 -7.66
C GLU A 25 -8.85 -8.09 -7.28
N GLU A 26 -9.98 -8.45 -7.89
CA GLU A 26 -11.25 -7.79 -7.60
C GLU A 26 -11.75 -8.10 -6.18
N VAL A 27 -11.59 -9.34 -5.68
CA VAL A 27 -11.87 -9.68 -4.27
C VAL A 27 -10.98 -8.87 -3.34
N ALA A 28 -9.68 -8.71 -3.67
CA ALA A 28 -8.77 -7.88 -2.90
C ALA A 28 -9.21 -6.41 -2.86
N ARG A 29 -9.71 -5.89 -3.99
CA ARG A 29 -10.17 -4.50 -4.13
C ARG A 29 -11.47 -4.23 -3.38
N LEU A 30 -12.45 -5.12 -3.49
CA LEU A 30 -13.78 -4.97 -2.87
C LEU A 30 -13.75 -5.27 -1.35
N GLY A 31 -12.78 -6.08 -0.90
CA GLY A 31 -12.61 -6.44 0.49
C GLY A 31 -13.31 -7.73 0.91
N ALA A 32 -13.11 -8.11 2.18
CA ALA A 32 -13.68 -9.33 2.75
C ALA A 32 -15.23 -9.25 2.82
N GLY A 33 -15.88 -10.38 2.53
CA GLY A 33 -17.34 -10.49 2.51
C GLY A 33 -17.97 -10.22 1.14
N VAL A 34 -17.18 -9.88 0.11
CA VAL A 34 -17.70 -9.66 -1.24
C VAL A 34 -18.37 -10.91 -1.80
N THR A 35 -19.55 -10.74 -2.42
CA THR A 35 -20.33 -11.82 -3.00
C THR A 35 -19.94 -12.12 -4.45
N ALA A 36 -20.20 -13.34 -4.92
CA ALA A 36 -19.99 -13.69 -6.31
C ALA A 36 -20.82 -12.83 -7.29
N GLN A 37 -21.94 -12.31 -6.84
CA GLN A 37 -22.78 -11.40 -7.63
C GLN A 37 -22.10 -10.03 -7.82
N GLU A 38 -21.56 -9.46 -6.77
CA GLU A 38 -20.85 -8.18 -6.82
C GLU A 38 -19.60 -8.29 -7.72
N ILE A 39 -18.84 -9.37 -7.59
CA ILE A 39 -17.69 -9.65 -8.46
C ILE A 39 -18.12 -9.78 -9.93
N SER A 40 -19.19 -10.54 -10.19
CA SER A 40 -19.76 -10.72 -11.55
C SER A 40 -20.16 -9.38 -12.17
N LEU A 41 -20.84 -8.52 -11.40
CA LEU A 41 -21.29 -7.20 -11.87
C LEU A 41 -20.11 -6.26 -12.11
N SER A 42 -19.16 -6.22 -11.19
CA SER A 42 -18.00 -5.33 -11.27
C SER A 42 -17.11 -5.66 -12.48
N LEU A 43 -16.89 -6.94 -12.77
CA LEU A 43 -16.05 -7.39 -13.88
C LEU A 43 -16.80 -7.58 -15.20
N GLY A 44 -18.12 -7.45 -15.20
CA GLY A 44 -18.95 -7.73 -16.40
C GLY A 44 -18.89 -9.19 -16.85
N LEU A 45 -18.57 -10.12 -15.94
CA LEU A 45 -18.45 -11.54 -16.25
C LEU A 45 -19.79 -12.27 -16.08
N PRO A 46 -20.10 -13.30 -16.92
CA PRO A 46 -21.26 -14.16 -16.70
C PRO A 46 -21.18 -14.84 -15.31
N ARG A 47 -22.30 -14.89 -14.58
CA ARG A 47 -22.38 -15.50 -13.25
C ARG A 47 -21.78 -16.91 -13.18
N ALA A 48 -22.11 -17.77 -14.17
CA ALA A 48 -21.61 -19.14 -14.22
C ALA A 48 -20.07 -19.19 -14.29
N THR A 49 -19.46 -18.30 -15.09
CA THR A 49 -18.01 -18.17 -15.22
C THR A 49 -17.39 -17.69 -13.90
N THR A 50 -17.97 -16.65 -13.29
CA THR A 50 -17.51 -16.11 -12.00
C THR A 50 -17.53 -17.18 -10.92
N TYR A 51 -18.64 -17.92 -10.77
CA TYR A 51 -18.72 -19.02 -9.79
C TYR A 51 -17.70 -20.13 -10.04
N ARG A 52 -17.45 -20.50 -11.30
CA ARG A 52 -16.44 -21.51 -11.65
C ARG A 52 -15.05 -21.06 -11.23
N LEU A 53 -14.68 -19.81 -11.52
CA LEU A 53 -13.39 -19.23 -11.17
C LEU A 53 -13.22 -19.09 -9.65
N ILE A 54 -14.25 -18.58 -8.97
CA ILE A 54 -14.22 -18.48 -7.50
C ILE A 54 -14.04 -19.87 -6.86
N ASN A 55 -14.76 -20.89 -7.33
CA ASN A 55 -14.62 -22.25 -6.78
C ASN A 55 -13.21 -22.81 -7.01
N LEU A 56 -12.60 -22.57 -8.16
CA LEU A 56 -11.21 -22.93 -8.43
C LEU A 56 -10.26 -22.23 -7.45
N LEU A 57 -10.40 -20.90 -7.29
CA LEU A 57 -9.56 -20.12 -6.37
C LEU A 57 -9.76 -20.51 -4.90
N VAL A 58 -10.97 -20.94 -4.51
CA VAL A 58 -11.23 -21.49 -3.17
C VAL A 58 -10.59 -22.87 -3.01
N GLN A 59 -10.67 -23.73 -4.02
CA GLN A 59 -10.02 -25.05 -4.00
C GLN A 59 -8.49 -24.93 -3.84
N ASP A 60 -7.89 -23.94 -4.51
CA ASP A 60 -6.46 -23.68 -4.48
C ASP A 60 -6.04 -22.77 -3.31
N GLU A 61 -6.94 -22.47 -2.36
CA GLU A 61 -6.73 -21.65 -1.17
C GLU A 61 -6.33 -20.18 -1.43
N TYR A 62 -6.51 -19.66 -2.66
CA TYR A 62 -6.37 -18.25 -2.97
C TYR A 62 -7.54 -17.41 -2.45
N LEU A 63 -8.73 -17.99 -2.37
CA LEU A 63 -9.91 -17.42 -1.74
C LEU A 63 -10.41 -18.32 -0.60
N VAL A 64 -11.17 -17.75 0.32
CA VAL A 64 -11.87 -18.47 1.38
C VAL A 64 -13.32 -18.00 1.43
N ARG A 65 -14.24 -18.94 1.71
CA ARG A 65 -15.63 -18.58 2.00
C ARG A 65 -15.73 -18.05 3.42
N MET A 66 -16.45 -16.97 3.60
CA MET A 66 -16.73 -16.46 4.94
C MET A 66 -17.54 -17.48 5.75
N PRO A 67 -17.35 -17.52 7.09
CA PRO A 67 -18.04 -18.51 7.96
C PRO A 67 -19.57 -18.43 7.89
N ASP A 68 -20.13 -17.25 7.59
CA ASP A 68 -21.56 -17.00 7.42
C ASP A 68 -22.08 -17.38 6.01
N LEU A 69 -21.20 -17.89 5.14
CA LEU A 69 -21.46 -18.28 3.75
C LEU A 69 -21.95 -17.12 2.86
N THR A 70 -21.87 -15.88 3.30
CA THR A 70 -22.40 -14.72 2.57
C THR A 70 -21.45 -14.18 1.52
N GLY A 71 -20.13 -14.44 1.64
CA GLY A 71 -19.16 -13.90 0.71
C GLY A 71 -17.82 -14.61 0.72
N PHE A 72 -16.84 -13.95 0.10
CA PHE A 72 -15.48 -14.43 -0.08
C PHE A 72 -14.47 -13.43 0.49
N ALA A 73 -13.29 -13.94 0.87
CA ALA A 73 -12.12 -13.14 1.24
C ALA A 73 -10.87 -13.77 0.64
N LEU A 74 -9.74 -13.05 0.68
CA LEU A 74 -8.45 -13.60 0.31
C LEU A 74 -8.08 -14.78 1.21
N GLY A 75 -7.62 -15.87 0.60
CA GLY A 75 -7.25 -17.11 1.28
C GLY A 75 -5.80 -17.14 1.75
N ARG A 76 -5.46 -18.22 2.45
CA ARG A 76 -4.13 -18.45 3.07
C ARG A 76 -2.98 -18.37 2.07
N LYS A 77 -3.17 -18.86 0.86
CA LYS A 77 -2.16 -18.85 -0.20
C LYS A 77 -1.66 -17.46 -0.56
N VAL A 78 -2.56 -16.46 -0.55
CA VAL A 78 -2.21 -15.06 -0.81
C VAL A 78 -1.31 -14.51 0.30
N VAL A 79 -1.61 -14.83 1.56
CA VAL A 79 -0.78 -14.43 2.71
C VAL A 79 0.61 -15.08 2.63
N GLU A 80 0.69 -16.35 2.28
CA GLU A 80 1.95 -17.06 2.08
C GLU A 80 2.80 -16.42 0.97
N LEU A 81 2.18 -16.10 -0.17
CA LEU A 81 2.85 -15.42 -1.27
C LEU A 81 3.31 -14.01 -0.88
N ALA A 82 2.47 -13.26 -0.16
CA ALA A 82 2.83 -11.93 0.33
C ALA A 82 4.04 -11.98 1.26
N HIS A 83 4.14 -13.00 2.13
CA HIS A 83 5.31 -13.19 3.00
C HIS A 83 6.59 -13.51 2.21
N LEU A 84 6.49 -14.19 1.05
CA LEU A 84 7.64 -14.47 0.18
C LEU A 84 8.11 -13.22 -0.59
N VAL A 85 7.22 -12.27 -0.81
CA VAL A 85 7.46 -11.00 -1.52
C VAL A 85 7.58 -9.83 -0.53
N ALA A 86 7.50 -10.11 0.78
CA ALA A 86 7.65 -9.08 1.80
C ALA A 86 8.90 -8.24 1.50
N PRO A 87 8.79 -6.92 1.47
CA PRO A 87 9.92 -6.07 1.16
C PRO A 87 11.07 -6.43 2.09
N SER A 88 12.26 -6.63 1.51
CA SER A 88 13.48 -6.79 2.31
C SER A 88 13.54 -5.66 3.33
N PRO A 89 13.92 -5.93 4.58
CA PRO A 89 14.03 -4.87 5.57
C PRO A 89 14.92 -3.75 5.01
N PRO A 90 14.60 -2.49 5.30
CA PRO A 90 15.39 -1.37 4.77
C PRO A 90 16.87 -1.53 5.12
N PRO A 91 17.77 -1.02 4.29
CA PRO A 91 19.22 -1.06 4.55
C PRO A 91 19.55 -0.61 5.97
N GLN A 92 20.64 -1.13 6.56
CA GLN A 92 21.02 -0.81 7.92
C GLN A 92 21.15 0.71 8.15
N ALA A 93 21.73 1.42 7.20
CA ALA A 93 21.88 2.88 7.28
C ALA A 93 20.51 3.60 7.39
N VAL A 94 19.49 3.14 6.68
CA VAL A 94 18.11 3.67 6.78
C VAL A 94 17.54 3.41 8.18
N ARG A 95 17.71 2.19 8.70
CA ARG A 95 17.23 1.82 10.04
C ARG A 95 17.90 2.64 11.14
N GLU A 96 19.20 2.95 11.01
CA GLU A 96 19.94 3.77 11.97
C GLU A 96 19.41 5.21 12.00
N VAL A 97 19.14 5.81 10.85
CA VAL A 97 18.53 7.15 10.77
C VAL A 97 17.15 7.16 11.44
N ILE A 98 16.29 6.19 11.11
CA ILE A 98 14.93 6.07 11.68
C ILE A 98 15.00 5.84 13.20
N ALA A 99 15.85 4.94 13.68
CA ALA A 99 16.02 4.69 15.11
C ALA A 99 16.51 5.95 15.85
N GLY A 100 17.43 6.71 15.25
CA GLY A 100 17.89 7.99 15.78
C GLY A 100 16.79 9.05 15.88
N LEU A 101 15.83 9.08 14.94
CA LEU A 101 14.66 9.95 15.01
C LEU A 101 13.67 9.48 16.09
N ARG A 102 13.34 8.20 16.14
CA ARG A 102 12.47 7.62 17.17
C ARG A 102 12.96 7.85 18.59
N SER A 103 14.27 7.84 18.82
CA SER A 103 14.85 8.11 20.14
C SER A 103 14.71 9.56 20.62
N ARG A 104 14.53 10.51 19.70
CA ARG A 104 14.48 11.96 19.99
C ARG A 104 13.06 12.54 19.89
N ILE A 105 12.23 11.97 19.01
CA ILE A 105 10.90 12.49 18.71
C ILE A 105 9.86 11.57 19.33
N ARG A 106 9.02 12.12 20.22
CA ARG A 106 7.84 11.39 20.72
C ARG A 106 6.74 11.39 19.68
N GLY A 107 6.38 10.22 19.17
CA GLY A 107 5.37 9.99 18.14
C GLY A 107 5.80 8.91 17.18
N GLY A 108 4.90 8.46 16.32
CA GLY A 108 5.20 7.43 15.34
C GLY A 108 6.02 7.99 14.18
N ILE A 109 7.22 7.48 13.99
CA ILE A 109 8.07 7.79 12.84
C ILE A 109 7.96 6.66 11.83
N HIS A 110 7.44 6.99 10.65
CA HIS A 110 7.23 6.04 9.56
C HIS A 110 7.98 6.50 8.31
N LEU A 111 8.46 5.53 7.54
CA LEU A 111 9.08 5.76 6.25
C LEU A 111 8.21 5.15 5.16
N VAL A 112 7.89 5.93 4.14
CA VAL A 112 7.19 5.45 2.96
C VAL A 112 8.01 5.71 1.69
N ARG A 113 7.79 4.88 0.67
CA ARG A 113 8.30 5.05 -0.69
C ARG A 113 7.13 5.21 -1.65
N TYR A 114 7.34 5.95 -2.72
CA TYR A 114 6.37 6.11 -3.80
C TYR A 114 6.74 5.27 -5.01
N GLU A 115 5.79 4.49 -5.51
CA GLU A 115 5.90 3.73 -6.74
C GLU A 115 4.71 4.04 -7.64
N GLY A 116 4.90 4.92 -8.62
CA GLY A 116 3.79 5.48 -9.39
C GLY A 116 2.80 6.17 -8.46
N ASP A 117 1.53 5.77 -8.54
CA ASP A 117 0.43 6.31 -7.72
C ASP A 117 0.24 5.57 -6.38
N ARG A 118 1.25 4.82 -5.92
CA ARG A 118 1.14 4.00 -4.72
C ARG A 118 2.06 4.50 -3.62
N VAL A 119 1.53 4.47 -2.40
CA VAL A 119 2.29 4.66 -1.16
C VAL A 119 2.66 3.28 -0.61
N LEU A 120 3.95 2.99 -0.52
CA LEU A 120 4.47 1.76 0.07
C LEU A 120 5.08 2.06 1.44
N ILE A 121 4.62 1.39 2.47
CA ILE A 121 5.18 1.51 3.81
C ILE A 121 6.48 0.70 3.84
N VAL A 122 7.61 1.39 4.04
CA VAL A 122 8.96 0.79 4.10
C VAL A 122 9.32 0.43 5.53
N ASP A 123 8.97 1.29 6.47
CA ASP A 123 9.22 1.11 7.90
C ASP A 123 8.10 1.79 8.70
N ALA A 124 7.27 0.99 9.38
CA ALA A 124 6.25 1.46 10.31
C ALA A 124 6.81 1.45 11.73
N ASP A 125 6.44 2.46 12.52
CA ASP A 125 6.85 2.51 13.93
C ASP A 125 6.12 1.42 14.73
N PRO A 126 6.84 0.48 15.36
CA PRO A 126 6.20 -0.61 16.10
C PRO A 126 5.50 -0.15 17.38
N ASP A 127 5.97 0.93 18.01
CA ASP A 127 5.41 1.47 19.25
C ASP A 127 4.21 2.39 18.98
N PHE A 128 4.15 2.97 17.78
CA PHE A 128 3.08 3.87 17.33
C PHE A 128 2.61 3.47 15.93
N PRO A 129 1.96 2.31 15.77
CA PRO A 129 1.57 1.80 14.45
C PRO A 129 0.58 2.75 13.75
N LEU A 130 0.57 2.70 12.42
CA LEU A 130 -0.43 3.41 11.64
C LEU A 130 -1.83 2.86 11.94
N SER A 131 -2.80 3.76 12.12
CA SER A 131 -4.17 3.39 12.53
C SER A 131 -4.89 2.51 11.50
N ASP A 132 -4.62 2.72 10.22
CA ASP A 132 -5.22 1.99 9.10
C ASP A 132 -4.28 2.02 7.88
N GLU A 133 -3.35 1.08 7.83
CA GLU A 133 -2.38 0.95 6.72
C GLU A 133 -3.06 0.73 5.37
N THR A 134 -4.18 0.01 5.38
CA THR A 134 -4.95 -0.27 4.16
C THR A 134 -5.56 1.01 3.61
N ARG A 135 -6.16 1.84 4.46
CA ARG A 135 -6.76 3.11 4.06
C ARG A 135 -5.71 4.12 3.64
N VAL A 136 -4.59 4.19 4.36
CA VAL A 136 -3.43 5.04 3.99
C VAL A 136 -2.93 4.75 2.58
N SER A 137 -2.91 3.48 2.18
CA SER A 137 -2.43 3.05 0.86
C SER A 137 -3.46 3.22 -0.25
N ARG A 138 -4.76 3.22 0.07
CA ARG A 138 -5.86 3.26 -0.92
C ARG A 138 -6.49 4.64 -1.09
N ASP A 139 -6.60 5.42 -0.03
CA ASP A 139 -7.18 6.77 -0.04
C ASP A 139 -6.07 7.79 0.19
N LEU A 140 -5.45 8.21 -0.91
CA LEU A 140 -4.35 9.19 -0.85
C LEU A 140 -4.79 10.52 -0.23
N SER A 141 -6.07 10.90 -0.35
CA SER A 141 -6.58 12.16 0.19
C SER A 141 -6.71 12.14 1.72
N ALA A 142 -6.86 10.97 2.32
CA ALA A 142 -7.06 10.80 3.76
C ALA A 142 -5.75 10.82 4.58
N SER A 143 -4.58 10.72 3.94
CA SER A 143 -3.30 10.67 4.63
C SER A 143 -2.35 11.80 4.22
N ALA A 144 -1.48 12.26 5.14
CA ALA A 144 -0.49 13.27 4.83
C ALA A 144 0.49 12.81 3.73
N MET A 145 0.91 11.54 3.77
CA MET A 145 1.80 10.97 2.75
C MET A 145 1.13 10.86 1.38
N GLY A 146 -0.16 10.54 1.34
CA GLY A 146 -0.93 10.51 0.09
C GLY A 146 -1.16 11.92 -0.47
N ARG A 147 -1.47 12.90 0.38
CA ARG A 147 -1.59 14.31 -0.01
C ARG A 147 -0.30 14.86 -0.62
N LEU A 148 0.86 14.46 -0.08
CA LEU A 148 2.15 14.85 -0.63
C LEU A 148 2.32 14.32 -2.06
N LEU A 149 1.95 13.07 -2.33
CA LEU A 149 1.97 12.47 -3.66
C LEU A 149 0.99 13.16 -4.62
N LEU A 150 -0.24 13.44 -4.17
CA LEU A 150 -1.23 14.16 -4.96
C LEU A 150 -0.77 15.59 -5.33
N ALA A 151 -0.12 16.29 -4.39
CA ALA A 151 0.44 17.62 -4.66
C ALA A 151 1.56 17.56 -5.71
N GLU A 152 2.41 16.54 -5.67
CA GLU A 152 3.45 16.31 -6.68
C GLU A 152 2.86 16.11 -8.08
N HIS A 153 1.81 15.27 -8.20
CA HIS A 153 1.13 15.04 -9.48
C HIS A 153 0.41 16.29 -10.04
N ALA A 154 -0.06 17.17 -9.15
CA ALA A 154 -0.63 18.44 -9.54
C ALA A 154 0.41 19.49 -10.00
N GLY A 155 1.70 19.13 -10.02
CA GLY A 155 2.79 20.04 -10.38
C GLY A 155 3.07 21.12 -9.32
N GLY A 156 2.53 20.94 -8.10
CA GLY A 156 2.66 21.85 -6.98
C GLY A 156 3.52 21.22 -5.86
N ALA A 157 4.68 21.80 -5.57
CA ALA A 157 5.28 21.56 -4.26
C ALA A 157 4.34 22.16 -3.18
N SER A 158 4.10 21.44 -2.09
CA SER A 158 3.39 22.01 -0.95
C SER A 158 4.09 23.34 -0.57
N SER A 159 3.34 24.43 -0.53
CA SER A 159 3.88 25.75 -0.19
C SER A 159 4.53 25.80 1.19
N ALA A 160 4.16 24.88 2.08
CA ALA A 160 4.72 24.70 3.42
C ALA A 160 5.94 23.77 3.44
N GLY A 161 6.32 23.13 2.31
CA GLY A 161 7.41 22.14 2.26
C GLY A 161 7.06 20.76 2.84
N TYR A 162 5.86 20.58 3.36
CA TYR A 162 5.33 19.31 3.89
C TYR A 162 3.82 19.21 3.67
N ALA A 163 3.27 18.02 3.79
CA ALA A 163 1.83 17.80 3.84
C ALA A 163 1.41 17.37 5.26
N SER A 164 0.17 17.68 5.63
CA SER A 164 -0.40 17.29 6.92
C SER A 164 -1.87 16.90 6.80
N GLN A 165 -2.32 16.13 7.77
CA GLN A 165 -3.74 15.88 8.05
C GLN A 165 -3.97 15.72 9.55
N THR A 166 -5.15 16.09 10.03
CA THR A 166 -5.56 15.93 11.46
C THR A 166 -6.99 15.43 11.53
N GLY A 167 -7.22 14.40 12.37
CA GLY A 167 -8.54 13.87 12.66
C GLY A 167 -9.20 12.98 11.61
N GLU A 168 -8.65 12.85 10.42
CA GLU A 168 -9.31 12.15 9.31
C GLU A 168 -9.18 10.63 9.37
N LEU A 169 -8.04 10.11 9.82
CA LEU A 169 -7.83 8.69 10.04
C LEU A 169 -8.20 8.29 11.47
N THR A 170 -7.81 9.10 12.44
CA THR A 170 -8.07 8.86 13.87
C THR A 170 -8.40 10.17 14.56
N PRO A 171 -9.59 10.29 15.18
CA PRO A 171 -9.95 11.48 15.94
C PRO A 171 -8.90 11.83 17.01
N GLY A 172 -8.52 13.10 17.09
CA GLY A 172 -7.51 13.59 18.03
C GLY A 172 -6.04 13.33 17.66
N TYR A 173 -5.79 12.64 16.56
CA TYR A 173 -4.46 12.39 16.01
C TYR A 173 -4.31 12.97 14.61
N GLY A 174 -3.08 13.19 14.20
CA GLY A 174 -2.74 13.63 12.86
C GLY A 174 -1.38 13.13 12.41
N CYS A 175 -1.03 13.48 11.19
CA CYS A 175 0.23 13.10 10.57
C CYS A 175 0.83 14.28 9.79
N LEU A 176 2.16 14.41 9.84
CA LEU A 176 2.99 15.21 8.94
C LEU A 176 3.73 14.29 7.99
N ALA A 177 3.92 14.70 6.75
CA ALA A 177 4.74 14.01 5.76
C ALA A 177 5.71 15.00 5.12
N LEU A 178 7.00 14.78 5.30
CA LEU A 178 8.07 15.55 4.68
C LEU A 178 8.59 14.80 3.45
N PRO A 179 8.78 15.48 2.32
CA PRO A 179 9.23 14.84 1.09
C PRO A 179 10.68 14.37 1.20
N ILE A 180 10.95 13.19 0.68
CA ILE A 180 12.29 12.70 0.42
C ILE A 180 12.48 12.73 -1.09
N ARG A 181 13.47 13.53 -1.55
CA ARG A 181 13.73 13.73 -2.97
C ARG A 181 15.08 13.18 -3.37
N ALA A 182 15.14 12.53 -4.52
CA ALA A 182 16.39 12.17 -5.17
C ALA A 182 17.18 13.41 -5.63
N ALA A 183 18.42 13.24 -6.03
CA ALA A 183 19.30 14.32 -6.48
C ALA A 183 18.76 15.06 -7.72
N ASP A 184 17.93 14.40 -8.53
CA ASP A 184 17.24 14.98 -9.69
C ASP A 184 15.96 15.76 -9.32
N GLY A 185 15.63 15.85 -8.02
CA GLY A 185 14.44 16.53 -7.50
C GLY A 185 13.18 15.67 -7.46
N ARG A 186 13.19 14.46 -8.01
CA ARG A 186 12.05 13.54 -8.04
C ARG A 186 11.67 13.10 -6.63
N LEU A 187 10.39 13.14 -6.31
CA LEU A 187 9.84 12.61 -5.07
C LEU A 187 9.97 11.08 -5.04
N VAL A 188 10.75 10.54 -4.11
CA VAL A 188 10.99 9.09 -3.97
C VAL A 188 10.33 8.47 -2.75
N GLY A 189 10.03 9.29 -1.75
CA GLY A 189 9.41 8.83 -0.51
C GLY A 189 9.01 9.98 0.40
N ALA A 190 8.57 9.65 1.61
CA ALA A 190 8.31 10.62 2.65
C ALA A 190 8.72 10.06 4.03
N LEU A 191 9.24 10.94 4.86
CA LEU A 191 9.39 10.75 6.29
C LEU A 191 8.14 11.29 6.97
N CYS A 192 7.45 10.45 7.74
CA CYS A 192 6.17 10.77 8.34
C CYS A 192 6.25 10.74 9.86
N LEU A 193 5.57 11.71 10.49
CA LEU A 193 5.34 11.75 11.93
C LEU A 193 3.85 11.65 12.21
N SER A 194 3.43 10.65 12.99
CA SER A 194 2.09 10.57 13.58
C SER A 194 2.13 10.99 15.05
N ALA A 195 1.24 11.89 15.47
CA ALA A 195 1.18 12.43 16.81
C ALA A 195 -0.22 12.99 17.12
N PRO A 196 -0.51 13.37 18.39
CA PRO A 196 -1.72 14.11 18.72
C PRO A 196 -1.88 15.37 17.85
N SER A 197 -3.13 15.69 17.44
CA SER A 197 -3.44 16.79 16.52
C SER A 197 -2.82 18.12 16.93
N THR A 198 -2.84 18.43 18.21
CA THR A 198 -2.22 19.68 18.75
C THR A 198 -0.75 19.83 18.43
N ARG A 199 -0.04 18.71 18.28
CA ARG A 199 1.38 18.69 17.94
C ARG A 199 1.63 18.78 16.45
N ILE A 200 0.69 18.26 15.67
CA ILE A 200 0.72 18.35 14.20
C ILE A 200 0.35 19.76 13.73
N ASP A 201 -0.62 20.39 14.38
CA ASP A 201 -1.07 21.76 14.06
C ASP A 201 0.01 22.82 14.40
N THR A 202 0.89 22.51 15.37
CA THR A 202 1.98 23.40 15.77
C THR A 202 3.31 22.63 15.85
N PRO A 203 3.87 22.22 14.70
CA PRO A 203 5.02 21.31 14.67
C PRO A 203 6.34 21.91 15.15
N GLY A 204 6.49 23.26 15.15
CA GLY A 204 7.61 23.96 15.75
C GLY A 204 8.98 23.32 15.47
N ASP A 205 9.69 22.94 16.54
CA ASP A 205 11.03 22.35 16.50
C ASP A 205 11.09 20.94 15.86
N LEU A 206 9.95 20.32 15.57
CA LEU A 206 9.90 19.00 14.92
C LEU A 206 10.27 19.09 13.44
N LEU A 207 9.86 20.15 12.74
CA LEU A 207 10.11 20.31 11.31
C LEU A 207 11.61 20.29 10.97
N PRO A 208 12.50 21.04 11.64
CA PRO A 208 13.93 20.96 11.36
C PRO A 208 14.52 19.57 11.60
N GLN A 209 14.05 18.85 12.62
CA GLN A 209 14.54 17.51 12.92
C GLN A 209 14.10 16.48 11.87
N LEU A 210 12.85 16.57 11.42
CA LEU A 210 12.30 15.71 10.38
C LEU A 210 12.93 16.04 9.02
N ASP A 211 13.15 17.31 8.71
CA ASP A 211 13.80 17.74 7.48
C ASP A 211 15.24 17.25 7.39
N GLU A 212 15.99 17.32 8.50
CA GLU A 212 17.33 16.74 8.57
C GLU A 212 17.30 15.22 8.35
N GLY A 213 16.35 14.52 8.97
CA GLY A 213 16.16 13.08 8.75
C GLY A 213 15.81 12.76 7.28
N ALA A 214 14.92 13.53 6.66
CA ALA A 214 14.57 13.36 5.27
C ALA A 214 15.77 13.57 4.33
N ARG A 215 16.63 14.56 4.61
CA ARG A 215 17.87 14.79 3.86
C ARG A 215 18.87 13.64 4.01
N GLN A 216 19.01 13.06 5.21
CA GLN A 216 19.87 11.89 5.44
C GLN A 216 19.36 10.63 4.73
N LEU A 217 18.05 10.47 4.64
CA LEU A 217 17.42 9.34 3.96
C LEU A 217 17.45 9.44 2.42
N ALA A 218 17.49 10.65 1.88
CA ALA A 218 17.43 10.88 0.44
C ALA A 218 18.45 10.07 -0.38
N PRO A 219 19.76 10.04 -0.08
CA PRO A 219 20.73 9.25 -0.84
C PRO A 219 20.63 7.75 -0.59
N LEU A 220 19.86 7.30 0.41
CA LEU A 220 19.71 5.90 0.79
C LEU A 220 18.48 5.25 0.14
N LEU A 221 17.57 6.06 -0.42
CA LEU A 221 16.32 5.62 -1.04
C LEU A 221 16.26 5.89 -2.57
N ALA A 222 17.23 6.60 -3.10
CA ALA A 222 17.33 6.98 -4.51
C ALA A 222 17.76 5.83 -5.42
#